data_49f505b75633e91d9316ec807c09980b
#
_entry.id   49f505b75633e91d9316ec807c09980b
#
_cell.length_a   1.000
_cell.length_b   1.000
_cell.length_c   1.000
_cell.angle_alpha   90.00
_cell.angle_beta   90.00
_cell.angle_gamma   90.00
#
_symmetry.space_group_name_H-M   'P 1'
#
loop_
_entity.id
_entity.type
_entity.pdbx_description
1 polymer ?
#
loop_
_entity_poly.entity_id
_entity_poly.type
_entity_poly.pdbx_seq_one_letter_code
_entity_poly.pdbx_strand_id
1 'polypeptide(L)'
;MNTETEEMWRRLESALCGTVPLLVTFVLVILCAVPYGVPGLSLVMPLLPLISVYFWAVHRPDLTPAIGHFLIGLLQDILVGTPIGLSAAMFVGIHAAVHYQRPFFHGKTFLVLWFSFALLITMISLCSYTAVAIYSFLFPPAFPVLLQLLLTIALYPLLTRIFQSILRVLTRTI
;
A
#
# COMPACT_ATOMS: atom_id res chain seq x y z
N MET A 1 9.19 -26.91 -32.38
CA MET A 1 9.22 -27.28 -30.98
C MET A 1 9.61 -26.01 -30.19
N ASN A 2 8.91 -25.26 -29.46
CA ASN A 2 7.51 -25.17 -29.07
C ASN A 2 7.21 -23.69 -28.74
N THR A 3 6.70 -22.94 -29.68
CA THR A 3 6.26 -21.54 -29.41
C THR A 3 5.19 -21.48 -28.32
N GLU A 4 4.35 -22.50 -28.21
CA GLU A 4 3.31 -22.60 -27.17
C GLU A 4 3.89 -22.80 -25.76
N THR A 5 4.98 -23.57 -25.62
CA THR A 5 5.63 -23.74 -24.31
C THR A 5 6.35 -22.47 -23.87
N GLU A 6 6.98 -21.73 -24.76
CA GLU A 6 7.62 -20.46 -24.43
C GLU A 6 6.60 -19.38 -24.07
N GLU A 7 5.46 -19.34 -24.76
CA GLU A 7 4.36 -18.43 -24.41
C GLU A 7 3.73 -18.78 -23.07
N MET A 8 3.60 -20.06 -22.76
CA MET A 8 3.09 -20.53 -21.48
C MET A 8 4.05 -20.18 -20.34
N TRP A 9 5.35 -20.35 -20.51
CA TRP A 9 6.36 -19.94 -19.54
C TRP A 9 6.36 -18.44 -19.31
N ARG A 10 6.32 -17.63 -20.37
CA ARG A 10 6.21 -16.16 -20.27
C ARG A 10 4.93 -15.71 -19.54
N ARG A 11 3.81 -16.38 -19.75
CA ARG A 11 2.55 -16.10 -19.04
C ARG A 11 2.66 -16.50 -17.57
N LEU A 12 3.29 -17.62 -17.25
CA LEU A 12 3.55 -18.06 -15.88
C LEU A 12 4.52 -17.09 -15.17
N GLU A 13 5.59 -16.69 -15.81
CA GLU A 13 6.54 -15.72 -15.27
C GLU A 13 5.88 -14.35 -15.04
N SER A 14 5.10 -13.86 -15.98
CA SER A 14 4.36 -12.59 -15.80
C SER A 14 3.30 -12.68 -14.69
N ALA A 15 2.64 -13.81 -14.54
CA ALA A 15 1.70 -14.06 -13.45
C ALA A 15 2.42 -14.14 -12.09
N LEU A 16 3.56 -14.84 -12.01
CA LEU A 16 4.37 -14.93 -10.79
C LEU A 16 4.95 -13.57 -10.40
N CYS A 17 5.45 -12.80 -11.36
CA CYS A 17 5.91 -11.43 -11.10
C CYS A 17 4.77 -10.51 -10.67
N GLY A 18 3.55 -10.72 -11.17
CA GLY A 18 2.36 -9.97 -10.77
C GLY A 18 1.89 -10.24 -9.34
N THR A 19 2.24 -11.42 -8.78
CA THR A 19 1.84 -11.75 -7.40
C THR A 19 2.77 -11.14 -6.34
N VAL A 20 4.04 -10.85 -6.68
CA VAL A 20 5.02 -10.32 -5.70
C VAL A 20 4.58 -9.01 -5.04
N PRO A 21 4.09 -7.98 -5.75
CA PRO A 21 3.59 -6.76 -5.14
C PRO A 21 2.45 -7.01 -4.14
N LEU A 22 1.52 -7.89 -4.50
CA LEU A 22 0.39 -8.24 -3.65
C LEU A 22 0.84 -9.05 -2.43
N LEU A 23 1.78 -10.00 -2.60
CA LEU A 23 2.36 -10.76 -1.50
C LEU A 23 3.11 -9.86 -0.51
N VAL A 24 3.91 -8.92 -0.99
CA VAL A 24 4.61 -7.95 -0.13
C VAL A 24 3.59 -7.12 0.67
N THR A 25 2.56 -6.62 0.02
CA THR A 25 1.50 -5.86 0.68
C THR A 25 0.75 -6.73 1.70
N PHE A 26 0.44 -7.98 1.37
CA PHE A 26 -0.21 -8.95 2.24
C PHE A 26 0.63 -9.24 3.50
N VAL A 27 1.94 -9.48 3.33
CA VAL A 27 2.87 -9.70 4.46
C VAL A 27 2.90 -8.49 5.38
N LEU A 28 2.91 -7.27 4.83
CA LEU A 28 2.88 -6.04 5.62
C LEU A 28 1.55 -5.88 6.37
N VAL A 29 0.42 -6.28 5.79
CA VAL A 29 -0.88 -6.30 6.47
C VAL A 29 -0.83 -7.25 7.67
N ILE A 30 -0.34 -8.47 7.49
CA ILE A 30 -0.21 -9.43 8.60
C ILE A 30 0.74 -8.89 9.68
N LEU A 31 1.87 -8.32 9.28
CA LEU A 31 2.82 -7.73 10.23
C LEU A 31 2.17 -6.61 11.07
N CYS A 32 1.34 -5.77 10.44
CA CYS A 32 0.61 -4.72 11.15
C CYS A 32 -0.56 -5.25 12.00
N ALA A 33 -1.12 -6.40 11.65
CA ALA A 33 -2.24 -7.00 12.37
C ALA A 33 -1.81 -7.78 13.64
N VAL A 34 -0.52 -8.14 13.77
CA VAL A 34 -0.02 -8.85 14.95
C VAL A 34 -0.15 -7.97 16.20
N PRO A 35 -0.83 -8.44 17.26
CA PRO A 35 -0.92 -7.69 18.51
C PRO A 35 0.42 -7.79 19.26
N TYR A 36 1.17 -6.71 19.27
CA TYR A 36 2.48 -6.67 19.94
C TYR A 36 2.41 -6.57 21.47
N GLY A 37 1.24 -6.67 22.08
CA GLY A 37 1.06 -6.69 23.54
C GLY A 37 1.41 -5.38 24.27
N VAL A 38 1.76 -4.32 23.55
CA VAL A 38 2.07 -3.02 24.13
C VAL A 38 0.84 -2.11 24.07
N PRO A 39 0.27 -1.69 25.23
CA PRO A 39 -0.88 -0.80 25.25
C PRO A 39 -0.60 0.51 24.50
N GLY A 40 -1.47 0.86 23.56
CA GLY A 40 -1.32 2.09 22.77
C GLY A 40 -0.45 2.00 21.53
N LEU A 41 0.37 0.98 21.35
CA LEU A 41 1.20 0.82 20.14
C LEU A 41 0.34 0.63 18.89
N SER A 42 -0.76 -0.10 18.99
CA SER A 42 -1.69 -0.31 17.89
C SER A 42 -2.30 0.99 17.33
N LEU A 43 -2.45 2.01 18.18
CA LEU A 43 -2.98 3.31 17.78
C LEU A 43 -1.98 4.17 17.00
N VAL A 44 -0.68 3.85 17.12
CA VAL A 44 0.42 4.64 16.54
C VAL A 44 1.14 3.88 15.43
N MET A 45 0.73 2.63 15.17
CA MET A 45 1.39 1.76 14.21
C MET A 45 1.34 2.36 12.80
N PRO A 46 2.49 2.53 12.11
CA PRO A 46 2.53 3.17 10.80
C PRO A 46 1.77 2.34 9.77
N LEU A 47 1.16 3.01 8.81
CA LEU A 47 0.36 2.42 7.74
C LEU A 47 1.27 1.82 6.64
N LEU A 48 2.10 0.82 7.01
CA LEU A 48 3.08 0.20 6.11
C LEU A 48 2.46 -0.36 4.82
N PRO A 49 1.28 -1.01 4.83
CA PRO A 49 0.66 -1.51 3.62
C PRO A 49 0.35 -0.40 2.61
N LEU A 50 -0.02 0.81 3.07
CA LEU A 50 -0.29 1.94 2.18
C LEU A 50 0.96 2.43 1.45
N ILE A 51 2.14 2.36 2.11
CA ILE A 51 3.44 2.64 1.46
C ILE A 51 3.69 1.64 0.32
N SER A 52 3.40 0.36 0.57
CA SER A 52 3.54 -0.69 -0.45
C SER A 52 2.61 -0.47 -1.63
N VAL A 53 1.32 -0.24 -1.38
CA VAL A 53 0.32 0.03 -2.43
C VAL A 53 0.76 1.22 -3.31
N TYR A 54 1.18 2.34 -2.68
CA TYR A 54 1.64 3.51 -3.40
C TYR A 54 2.89 3.22 -4.24
N PHE A 55 3.90 2.57 -3.66
CA PHE A 55 5.16 2.26 -4.35
C PHE A 55 4.93 1.42 -5.60
N TRP A 56 4.18 0.33 -5.46
CA TRP A 56 3.91 -0.57 -6.57
C TRP A 56 3.00 0.05 -7.63
N ALA A 57 2.00 0.83 -7.24
CA ALA A 57 1.14 1.56 -8.18
C ALA A 57 1.93 2.58 -9.03
N VAL A 58 2.98 3.20 -8.47
CA VAL A 58 3.85 4.14 -9.20
C VAL A 58 4.83 3.41 -10.12
N HIS A 59 5.49 2.35 -9.62
CA HIS A 59 6.61 1.72 -10.33
C HIS A 59 6.19 0.60 -11.29
N ARG A 60 5.16 -0.18 -10.95
CA ARG A 60 4.69 -1.34 -11.73
C ARG A 60 3.16 -1.46 -11.66
N PRO A 61 2.42 -0.49 -12.20
CA PRO A 61 0.95 -0.52 -12.19
C PRO A 61 0.37 -1.71 -12.95
N ASP A 62 1.13 -2.23 -13.93
CA ASP A 62 0.71 -3.37 -14.76
C ASP A 62 0.61 -4.68 -13.93
N LEU A 63 1.33 -4.77 -12.81
CA LEU A 63 1.37 -5.93 -11.92
C LEU A 63 0.41 -5.83 -10.73
N THR A 64 -0.27 -4.70 -10.56
CA THR A 64 -1.07 -4.41 -9.37
C THR A 64 -2.53 -4.11 -9.73
N PRO A 65 -3.38 -5.15 -9.89
CA PRO A 65 -4.79 -4.94 -10.18
C PRO A 65 -5.51 -4.32 -8.95
N ALA A 66 -6.40 -3.37 -9.20
CA ALA A 66 -7.18 -2.69 -8.16
C ALA A 66 -7.97 -3.68 -7.28
N ILE A 67 -8.45 -4.78 -7.87
CA ILE A 67 -9.19 -5.82 -7.15
C ILE A 67 -8.30 -6.54 -6.10
N GLY A 68 -7.02 -6.74 -6.40
CA GLY A 68 -6.07 -7.31 -5.43
C GLY A 68 -5.89 -6.41 -4.20
N HIS A 69 -5.74 -5.11 -4.41
CA HIS A 69 -5.65 -4.14 -3.33
C HIS A 69 -6.95 -4.06 -2.52
N PHE A 70 -8.11 -4.14 -3.19
CA PHE A 70 -9.41 -4.17 -2.53
C PHE A 70 -9.53 -5.38 -1.60
N LEU A 71 -9.19 -6.58 -2.07
CA LEU A 71 -9.28 -7.82 -1.27
C LEU A 71 -8.31 -7.80 -0.08
N ILE A 72 -7.08 -7.31 -0.28
CA ILE A 72 -6.09 -7.20 0.80
C ILE A 72 -6.55 -6.15 1.83
N GLY A 73 -7.13 -5.03 1.39
CA GLY A 73 -7.69 -4.02 2.29
C GLY A 73 -8.88 -4.54 3.10
N LEU A 74 -9.76 -5.34 2.48
CA LEU A 74 -10.87 -5.98 3.17
C LEU A 74 -10.38 -6.98 4.22
N LEU A 75 -9.34 -7.74 3.90
CA LEU A 75 -8.69 -8.63 4.86
C LEU A 75 -8.09 -7.85 6.04
N GLN A 76 -7.46 -6.71 5.77
CA GLN A 76 -6.93 -5.83 6.83
C GLN A 76 -8.03 -5.36 7.75
N ASP A 77 -9.18 -4.95 7.23
CA ASP A 77 -10.31 -4.50 8.04
C ASP A 77 -10.80 -5.60 9.00
N ILE A 78 -10.86 -6.86 8.50
CA ILE A 78 -11.25 -8.01 9.32
C ILE A 78 -10.21 -8.31 10.40
N LEU A 79 -8.92 -8.23 10.08
CA LEU A 79 -7.83 -8.54 11.01
C LEU A 79 -7.65 -7.48 12.10
N VAL A 80 -7.81 -6.21 11.74
CA VAL A 80 -7.60 -5.07 12.65
C VAL A 80 -8.89 -4.69 13.41
N GLY A 81 -10.05 -5.13 12.91
CA GLY A 81 -11.35 -4.80 13.49
C GLY A 81 -11.83 -3.38 13.16
N THR A 82 -11.37 -2.81 12.06
CA THR A 82 -11.86 -1.53 11.53
C THR A 82 -13.19 -1.71 10.80
N PRO A 83 -13.96 -0.63 10.57
CA PRO A 83 -15.18 -0.73 9.76
C PRO A 83 -14.89 -1.35 8.41
N ILE A 84 -15.63 -2.41 8.06
CA ILE A 84 -15.44 -3.18 6.84
C ILE A 84 -15.53 -2.25 5.62
N GLY A 85 -14.49 -2.28 4.76
CA GLY A 85 -14.39 -1.45 3.57
C GLY A 85 -13.55 -0.18 3.74
N LEU A 86 -13.18 0.21 4.96
CA LEU A 86 -12.39 1.41 5.19
C LEU A 86 -10.98 1.29 4.61
N SER A 87 -10.21 0.26 5.00
CA SER A 87 -8.88 0.01 4.46
C SER A 87 -8.93 -0.35 2.97
N ALA A 88 -9.95 -1.10 2.56
CA ALA A 88 -10.17 -1.41 1.15
C ALA A 88 -10.37 -0.12 0.32
N ALA A 89 -11.16 0.83 0.79
CA ALA A 89 -11.36 2.12 0.13
C ALA A 89 -10.06 2.95 0.10
N MET A 90 -9.27 2.94 1.18
CA MET A 90 -7.98 3.63 1.24
C MET A 90 -7.00 3.04 0.20
N PHE A 91 -6.90 1.72 0.09
CA PHE A 91 -5.99 1.05 -0.85
C PHE A 91 -6.38 1.32 -2.30
N VAL A 92 -7.65 1.16 -2.62
CA VAL A 92 -8.18 1.46 -3.96
C VAL A 92 -8.07 2.95 -4.27
N GLY A 93 -8.32 3.82 -3.28
CA GLY A 93 -8.19 5.27 -3.41
C GLY A 93 -6.77 5.70 -3.78
N ILE A 94 -5.74 5.16 -3.09
CA ILE A 94 -4.33 5.41 -3.44
C ILE A 94 -4.02 4.89 -4.84
N HIS A 95 -4.43 3.65 -5.14
CA HIS A 95 -4.20 3.05 -6.44
C HIS A 95 -4.82 3.88 -7.57
N ALA A 96 -6.08 4.29 -7.42
CA ALA A 96 -6.78 5.13 -8.38
C ALA A 96 -6.14 6.51 -8.55
N ALA A 97 -5.78 7.18 -7.43
CA ALA A 97 -5.14 8.49 -7.47
C ALA A 97 -3.79 8.44 -8.21
N VAL A 98 -2.97 7.43 -7.94
CA VAL A 98 -1.69 7.22 -8.63
C VAL A 98 -1.91 6.91 -10.11
N HIS A 99 -2.88 6.05 -10.42
CA HIS A 99 -3.20 5.70 -11.80
C HIS A 99 -3.63 6.92 -12.63
N TYR A 100 -4.47 7.78 -12.05
CA TYR A 100 -4.92 9.01 -12.70
C TYR A 100 -3.79 10.03 -12.89
N GLN A 101 -2.84 10.11 -11.95
CA GLN A 101 -1.70 11.03 -12.01
C GLN A 101 -0.46 10.40 -12.68
N ARG A 102 -0.55 9.21 -13.24
CA ARG A 102 0.55 8.45 -13.84
C ARG A 102 1.42 9.27 -14.82
N PRO A 103 0.87 10.08 -15.77
CA PRO A 103 1.69 10.87 -16.68
C PRO A 103 2.59 11.89 -15.95
N PHE A 104 2.18 12.33 -14.76
CA PHE A 104 2.95 13.27 -13.96
C PHE A 104 4.16 12.61 -13.27
N PHE A 105 4.11 11.32 -12.95
CA PHE A 105 5.16 10.63 -12.19
C PHE A 105 6.33 10.12 -13.04
N HIS A 106 6.19 10.02 -14.37
CA HIS A 106 7.27 9.56 -15.25
C HIS A 106 8.49 10.50 -15.21
N GLY A 107 9.66 9.91 -14.86
CA GLY A 107 10.93 10.65 -14.82
C GLY A 107 11.09 11.66 -13.67
N LYS A 108 10.21 11.63 -12.67
CA LYS A 108 10.30 12.54 -11.52
C LYS A 108 11.30 12.07 -10.48
N THR A 109 11.90 13.05 -9.79
CA THR A 109 12.86 12.84 -8.72
C THR A 109 12.19 12.20 -7.51
N PHE A 110 12.94 11.44 -6.71
CA PHE A 110 12.47 10.82 -5.47
C PHE A 110 11.73 11.79 -4.54
N LEU A 111 12.20 13.04 -4.44
CA LEU A 111 11.55 14.06 -3.61
C LEU A 111 10.11 14.35 -4.05
N VAL A 112 9.85 14.43 -5.36
CA VAL A 112 8.50 14.67 -5.89
C VAL A 112 7.57 13.50 -5.53
N LEU A 113 8.05 12.25 -5.64
CA LEU A 113 7.30 11.06 -5.25
C LEU A 113 7.00 11.05 -3.75
N TRP A 114 7.98 11.43 -2.93
CA TRP A 114 7.81 11.51 -1.48
C TRP A 114 6.78 12.56 -1.06
N PHE A 115 6.87 13.78 -1.62
CA PHE A 115 5.87 14.84 -1.37
C PHE A 115 4.47 14.44 -1.85
N SER A 116 4.35 13.81 -3.02
CA SER A 116 3.07 13.31 -3.51
C SER A 116 2.49 12.22 -2.61
N PHE A 117 3.33 11.32 -2.10
CA PHE A 117 2.93 10.34 -1.10
C PHE A 117 2.44 11.02 0.17
N ALA A 118 3.21 11.98 0.73
CA ALA A 118 2.85 12.69 1.94
C ALA A 118 1.51 13.42 1.80
N LEU A 119 1.26 14.06 0.66
CA LEU A 119 -0.01 14.72 0.38
C LEU A 119 -1.17 13.71 0.29
N LEU A 120 -0.99 12.64 -0.48
CA LEU A 120 -2.01 11.59 -0.66
C LEU A 120 -2.37 10.91 0.65
N ILE A 121 -1.36 10.49 1.43
CA ILE A 121 -1.61 9.79 2.70
C ILE A 121 -2.29 10.71 3.72
N THR A 122 -1.96 12.01 3.72
CA THR A 122 -2.61 13.00 4.59
C THR A 122 -4.09 13.14 4.23
N MET A 123 -4.42 13.27 2.94
CA MET A 123 -5.80 13.36 2.48
C MET A 123 -6.60 12.10 2.82
N ILE A 124 -6.04 10.93 2.56
CA ILE A 124 -6.69 9.66 2.84
C ILE A 124 -6.86 9.43 4.34
N SER A 125 -5.86 9.76 5.16
CA SER A 125 -5.96 9.68 6.62
C SER A 125 -7.03 10.63 7.18
N LEU A 126 -7.16 11.82 6.61
CA LEU A 126 -8.21 12.76 7.00
C LEU A 126 -9.61 12.22 6.64
N CYS A 127 -9.77 11.67 5.43
CA CYS A 127 -11.02 11.02 5.03
C CYS A 127 -11.36 9.83 5.92
N SER A 128 -10.38 9.00 6.26
CA SER A 128 -10.58 7.85 7.13
C SER A 128 -10.91 8.28 8.58
N TYR A 129 -10.24 9.30 9.08
CA TYR A 129 -10.52 9.87 10.39
C TYR A 129 -11.97 10.37 10.49
N THR A 130 -12.43 11.11 9.48
CA THR A 130 -13.82 11.61 9.43
C THR A 130 -14.82 10.46 9.28
N ALA A 131 -14.51 9.44 8.48
CA ALA A 131 -15.37 8.27 8.33
C ALA A 131 -15.51 7.49 9.66
N VAL A 132 -14.42 7.29 10.40
CA VAL A 132 -14.44 6.62 11.70
C VAL A 132 -15.21 7.47 12.73
N ALA A 133 -15.02 8.80 12.75
CA ALA A 133 -15.72 9.69 13.65
C ALA A 133 -17.24 9.67 13.42
N ILE A 134 -17.67 9.61 12.16
CA ILE A 134 -19.11 9.48 11.80
C ILE A 134 -19.64 8.10 12.20
N TYR A 135 -18.88 7.03 11.94
CA TYR A 135 -19.31 5.67 12.24
C TYR A 135 -19.45 5.41 13.75
N SER A 136 -18.48 5.87 14.53
CA SER A 136 -18.45 5.64 15.99
C SER A 136 -19.24 6.67 16.80
N PHE A 137 -19.71 7.76 16.18
CA PHE A 137 -20.30 8.93 16.87
C PHE A 137 -19.39 9.54 17.95
N LEU A 138 -18.09 9.23 17.89
CA LEU A 138 -17.06 9.70 18.81
C LEU A 138 -15.85 10.18 18.01
N PHE A 139 -15.26 11.29 18.43
CA PHE A 139 -13.99 11.75 17.80
C PHE A 139 -12.83 10.96 18.38
N PRO A 140 -12.12 10.16 17.57
CA PRO A 140 -10.90 9.50 18.02
C PRO A 140 -9.85 10.54 18.48
N PRO A 141 -8.96 10.20 19.42
CA PRO A 141 -7.88 11.11 19.81
C PRO A 141 -7.01 11.45 18.60
N ALA A 142 -6.89 12.74 18.29
CA ALA A 142 -6.17 13.19 17.08
C ALA A 142 -4.65 12.96 17.18
N PHE A 143 -4.09 12.98 18.38
CA PHE A 143 -2.64 12.86 18.59
C PHE A 143 -2.04 11.53 18.08
N PRO A 144 -2.59 10.34 18.42
CA PRO A 144 -2.13 9.08 17.85
C PRO A 144 -2.21 9.02 16.34
N VAL A 145 -3.29 9.53 15.74
CA VAL A 145 -3.48 9.56 14.29
C VAL A 145 -2.42 10.44 13.61
N LEU A 146 -2.12 11.59 14.19
CA LEU A 146 -1.06 12.47 13.70
C LEU A 146 0.31 11.80 13.78
N LEU A 147 0.60 11.13 14.91
CA LEU A 147 1.86 10.42 15.09
C LEU A 147 2.00 9.24 14.12
N GLN A 148 0.92 8.47 13.91
CA GLN A 148 0.84 7.41 12.90
C GLN A 148 1.16 7.95 11.50
N LEU A 149 0.55 9.09 11.12
CA LEU A 149 0.78 9.75 9.84
C LEU A 149 2.25 10.16 9.66
N LEU A 150 2.82 10.84 10.67
CA LEU A 150 4.21 11.29 10.64
C LEU A 150 5.19 10.12 10.53
N LEU A 151 4.97 9.04 11.30
CA LEU A 151 5.78 7.82 11.22
C LEU A 151 5.68 7.17 9.84
N THR A 152 4.47 7.13 9.25
CA THR A 152 4.26 6.57 7.92
C THR A 152 5.06 7.36 6.87
N ILE A 153 5.01 8.69 6.91
CA ILE A 153 5.75 9.56 5.98
C ILE A 153 7.27 9.42 6.19
N ALA A 154 7.73 9.33 7.45
CA ALA A 154 9.15 9.16 7.78
C ALA A 154 9.71 7.80 7.35
N LEU A 155 8.91 6.73 7.43
CA LEU A 155 9.31 5.38 7.03
C LEU A 155 9.29 5.16 5.52
N TYR A 156 8.62 6.01 4.75
CA TYR A 156 8.53 5.89 3.30
C TYR A 156 9.92 5.75 2.61
N PRO A 157 10.94 6.60 2.86
CA PRO A 157 12.23 6.47 2.21
C PRO A 157 12.96 5.16 2.54
N LEU A 158 12.78 4.64 3.76
CA LEU A 158 13.38 3.38 4.18
C LEU A 158 12.77 2.19 3.43
N LEU A 159 11.44 2.09 3.43
CA LEU A 159 10.71 1.02 2.74
C LEU A 159 10.89 1.09 1.23
N THR A 160 10.93 2.28 0.65
CA THR A 160 11.18 2.45 -0.78
C THR A 160 12.52 1.85 -1.21
N ARG A 161 13.58 1.98 -0.40
CA ARG A 161 14.89 1.34 -0.67
C ARG A 161 14.79 -0.19 -0.67
N ILE A 162 14.05 -0.76 0.27
CA ILE A 162 13.82 -2.21 0.35
C ILE A 162 13.04 -2.68 -0.88
N PHE A 163 11.95 -2.00 -1.23
CA PHE A 163 11.13 -2.36 -2.38
C PHE A 163 11.88 -2.20 -3.71
N GLN A 164 12.74 -1.18 -3.84
CA GLN A 164 13.62 -1.03 -5.00
C GLN A 164 14.61 -2.20 -5.12
N SER A 165 15.09 -2.75 -4.01
CA SER A 165 15.94 -3.93 -4.04
C SER A 165 15.19 -5.16 -4.53
N ILE A 166 13.96 -5.36 -4.06
CA ILE A 166 13.06 -6.42 -4.53
C ILE A 166 12.78 -6.24 -6.04
N LEU A 167 12.47 -5.02 -6.47
CA LEU A 167 12.20 -4.72 -7.86
C LEU A 167 13.39 -5.01 -8.77
N ARG A 168 14.62 -4.70 -8.33
CA ARG A 168 15.86 -5.01 -9.07
C ARG A 168 16.09 -6.52 -9.23
N VAL A 169 15.76 -7.32 -8.24
CA VAL A 169 15.84 -8.77 -8.34
C VAL A 169 14.82 -9.27 -9.36
N LEU A 170 13.58 -8.82 -9.27
CA LEU A 170 12.51 -9.16 -10.22
C LEU A 170 12.88 -8.82 -11.67
N THR A 171 13.48 -7.65 -11.91
CA THR A 171 13.86 -7.22 -13.28
C THR A 171 15.13 -7.90 -13.82
N ARG A 172 15.89 -8.60 -12.99
CA ARG A 172 17.04 -9.41 -13.43
C ARG A 172 16.65 -10.83 -13.82
N THR A 173 15.48 -11.27 -13.40
CA THR A 173 14.97 -12.64 -13.62
C THR A 173 14.08 -12.72 -14.87
N ILE A 174 13.71 -11.56 -15.44
CA ILE A 174 12.98 -11.39 -16.70
C ILE A 174 13.96 -10.97 -17.81
#